data_3f970f5b2c7eabc7f62aa00c20c86cb2
#
_entry.id   3f970f5b2c7eabc7f62aa00c20c86cb2
#
_cell.length_a   1.000
_cell.length_b   1.000
_cell.length_c   1.000
_cell.angle_alpha   90.00
_cell.angle_beta   90.00
_cell.angle_gamma   90.00
#
_symmetry.space_group_name_H-M   'P 1'
#
loop_
_entity.id
_entity.type
_entity.pdbx_description
1 polymer ?
#
loop_
_entity_poly.entity_id
_entity_poly.type
_entity_poly.pdbx_seq_one_letter_code
_entity_poly.pdbx_strand_id
1 'polypeptide(L)'
;MFKHTRKLQYNAKPDRPDPLMARRLQESLGGQWGEVTGMMSYLSQGWSSTGSEKYKDLLLDTGTEEIAHVEMISTMIARLLEGAPIYAEADAYKSDPALAAVMGGMDPEHAIVHGMTASLNNPNGAAWNAGYATSSGNLVADMRFNVVRESEARLQVSRLYYMTRDEGIRDMLKFLLARETQHQLQFMKAQEELEDKYGVVVPGDMKDIEHTKFSHVLMNFSDGDGSRAFEGQVAKDGEKFTYQEDPEAMGGVPTFKPADPHLHNDQG
;
A
#
# COMPACT_ATOMS: atom_id res chain seq x y z
N MET A 1 23.33 -1.12 10.79
CA MET A 1 22.93 -0.97 12.22
C MET A 1 22.08 0.28 12.34
N PHE A 2 20.88 0.16 12.89
CA PHE A 2 20.00 1.30 13.14
C PHE A 2 20.54 2.17 14.28
N LYS A 3 20.51 3.49 14.10
CA LYS A 3 20.94 4.44 15.13
C LYS A 3 19.83 5.45 15.38
N HIS A 4 19.21 5.38 16.56
CA HIS A 4 18.18 6.30 16.99
C HIS A 4 18.80 7.66 17.37
N THR A 5 18.15 8.75 16.96
CA THR A 5 18.39 10.11 17.43
C THR A 5 17.08 10.69 17.96
N ARG A 6 17.13 11.76 18.77
CA ARG A 6 15.90 12.44 19.25
C ARG A 6 15.36 13.47 18.24
N LYS A 7 16.01 13.62 17.08
CA LYS A 7 15.61 14.58 16.06
C LYS A 7 14.78 13.85 15.01
N LEU A 8 13.59 14.37 14.72
CA LEU A 8 12.81 13.95 13.57
C LEU A 8 13.51 14.32 12.26
N GLN A 9 13.25 13.60 11.19
CA GLN A 9 13.74 13.92 9.85
C GLN A 9 13.21 15.28 9.37
N TYR A 10 11.94 15.57 9.66
CA TYR A 10 11.31 16.83 9.36
C TYR A 10 10.35 17.24 10.49
N ASN A 11 9.85 18.49 10.44
CA ASN A 11 8.97 19.01 11.49
C ASN A 11 7.59 18.34 11.45
N ALA A 12 7.14 17.85 12.61
CA ALA A 12 5.83 17.23 12.79
C ALA A 12 5.04 17.95 13.89
N LYS A 13 4.75 19.25 13.69
CA LYS A 13 4.08 20.09 14.67
C LYS A 13 2.80 20.69 14.08
N PRO A 14 1.60 20.28 14.54
CA PRO A 14 0.34 20.90 14.13
C PRO A 14 0.19 22.29 14.76
N ASP A 15 -0.66 23.14 14.19
CA ASP A 15 -1.01 24.43 14.75
C ASP A 15 -1.87 24.29 16.02
N ARG A 16 -2.68 23.23 16.08
CA ARG A 16 -3.58 22.93 17.21
C ARG A 16 -3.95 21.44 17.27
N PRO A 17 -4.42 20.94 18.43
CA PRO A 17 -5.00 19.61 18.54
C PRO A 17 -6.18 19.43 17.57
N ASP A 18 -6.25 18.28 16.91
CA ASP A 18 -7.32 17.85 16.01
C ASP A 18 -7.44 16.32 16.01
N PRO A 19 -8.28 15.74 16.91
CA PRO A 19 -8.45 14.28 17.02
C PRO A 19 -8.98 13.63 15.73
N LEU A 20 -9.79 14.35 14.93
CA LEU A 20 -10.29 13.83 13.66
C LEU A 20 -9.17 13.69 12.65
N MET A 21 -8.27 14.67 12.59
CA MET A 21 -7.12 14.59 11.70
C MET A 21 -6.10 13.55 12.18
N ALA A 22 -5.91 13.40 13.50
CA ALA A 22 -5.11 12.31 14.07
C ALA A 22 -5.61 10.94 13.60
N ARG A 23 -6.92 10.70 13.67
CA ARG A 23 -7.55 9.48 13.17
C ARG A 23 -7.32 9.26 11.66
N ARG A 24 -7.45 10.31 10.85
CA ARG A 24 -7.20 10.25 9.40
C ARG A 24 -5.75 9.88 9.08
N LEU A 25 -4.80 10.42 9.83
CA LEU A 25 -3.37 10.13 9.66
C LEU A 25 -3.01 8.67 9.99
N GLN A 26 -3.82 7.96 10.77
CA GLN A 26 -3.64 6.53 11.02
C GLN A 26 -3.62 5.70 9.73
N GLU A 27 -4.31 6.13 8.66
CA GLU A 27 -4.23 5.43 7.36
C GLU A 27 -2.82 5.46 6.79
N SER A 28 -2.15 6.60 6.85
CA SER A 28 -0.75 6.72 6.41
C SER A 28 0.24 6.05 7.37
N LEU A 29 -0.16 5.70 8.59
CA LEU A 29 0.69 4.97 9.52
C LEU A 29 0.49 3.46 9.38
N GLY A 30 -0.69 2.97 9.76
CA GLY A 30 -1.02 1.54 9.90
C GLY A 30 -1.98 1.00 8.85
N GLY A 31 -2.38 1.79 7.85
CA GLY A 31 -3.15 1.32 6.70
C GLY A 31 -2.34 0.45 5.75
N GLN A 32 -3.02 -0.17 4.80
CA GLN A 32 -2.40 -1.08 3.83
C GLN A 32 -1.24 -0.45 3.07
N TRP A 33 -1.34 0.81 2.70
CA TRP A 33 -0.33 1.56 1.94
C TRP A 33 0.41 2.59 2.81
N GLY A 34 0.29 2.46 4.13
CA GLY A 34 0.95 3.34 5.09
C GLY A 34 2.45 3.06 5.22
N GLU A 35 3.14 3.94 5.98
CA GLU A 35 4.61 3.92 6.11
C GLU A 35 5.13 2.63 6.78
N VAL A 36 4.35 2.01 7.67
CA VAL A 36 4.74 0.72 8.27
C VAL A 36 4.83 -0.37 7.20
N THR A 37 3.93 -0.36 6.20
CA THR A 37 3.98 -1.31 5.08
C THR A 37 5.19 -1.07 4.19
N GLY A 38 5.51 0.20 3.86
CA GLY A 38 6.72 0.55 3.11
C GLY A 38 7.98 0.10 3.84
N MET A 39 8.11 0.53 5.09
CA MET A 39 9.22 0.15 5.96
C MET A 39 9.45 -1.36 5.98
N MET A 40 8.43 -2.15 6.30
CA MET A 40 8.55 -3.60 6.44
C MET A 40 8.79 -4.30 5.10
N SER A 41 8.21 -3.82 4.02
CA SER A 41 8.45 -4.36 2.68
C SER A 41 9.90 -4.16 2.26
N TYR A 42 10.39 -2.92 2.30
CA TYR A 42 11.73 -2.59 1.80
C TYR A 42 12.83 -3.21 2.66
N LEU A 43 12.70 -3.18 3.98
CA LEU A 43 13.65 -3.84 4.88
C LEU A 43 13.65 -5.35 4.65
N SER A 44 12.49 -6.00 4.54
CA SER A 44 12.39 -7.45 4.32
C SER A 44 12.98 -7.85 2.96
N GLN A 45 12.69 -7.10 1.90
CA GLN A 45 13.28 -7.28 0.58
C GLN A 45 14.81 -7.11 0.63
N GLY A 46 15.30 -6.06 1.32
CA GLY A 46 16.73 -5.80 1.48
C GLY A 46 17.45 -6.89 2.27
N TRP A 47 16.88 -7.37 3.38
CA TRP A 47 17.43 -8.48 4.16
C TRP A 47 17.48 -9.78 3.36
N SER A 48 16.47 -10.04 2.54
CA SER A 48 16.37 -11.25 1.71
C SER A 48 17.18 -11.15 0.41
N SER A 49 17.65 -9.96 0.03
CA SER A 49 18.41 -9.77 -1.20
C SER A 49 19.81 -10.38 -1.08
N THR A 50 20.08 -11.36 -1.95
CA THR A 50 21.40 -12.02 -2.08
C THR A 50 22.12 -11.60 -3.36
N GLY A 51 21.54 -10.69 -4.14
CA GLY A 51 22.04 -10.24 -5.43
C GLY A 51 23.03 -9.06 -5.32
N SER A 52 22.86 -8.09 -6.20
CA SER A 52 23.69 -6.89 -6.27
C SER A 52 23.57 -6.03 -5.02
N GLU A 53 24.67 -5.64 -4.43
CA GLU A 53 24.73 -4.71 -3.29
C GLU A 53 24.01 -3.39 -3.58
N LYS A 54 24.06 -2.91 -4.84
CA LYS A 54 23.35 -1.70 -5.29
C LYS A 54 21.84 -1.72 -4.95
N TYR A 55 21.17 -2.83 -5.24
CA TYR A 55 19.72 -2.91 -4.97
C TYR A 55 19.43 -3.23 -3.50
N LYS A 56 20.32 -3.95 -2.85
CA LYS A 56 20.25 -4.19 -1.40
C LYS A 56 20.37 -2.88 -0.62
N ASP A 57 21.35 -2.06 -0.95
CA ASP A 57 21.56 -0.75 -0.32
C ASP A 57 20.39 0.17 -0.59
N LEU A 58 19.90 0.24 -1.85
CA LEU A 58 18.70 1.00 -2.20
C LEU A 58 17.50 0.64 -1.31
N LEU A 59 17.23 -0.66 -1.15
CA LEU A 59 16.11 -1.14 -0.34
C LEU A 59 16.29 -0.85 1.15
N LEU A 60 17.49 -1.06 1.69
CA LEU A 60 17.78 -0.83 3.10
C LEU A 60 17.81 0.64 3.44
N ASP A 61 18.35 1.50 2.58
CA ASP A 61 18.37 2.96 2.78
C ASP A 61 16.96 3.51 2.75
N THR A 62 16.15 3.12 1.75
CA THR A 62 14.75 3.55 1.66
C THR A 62 13.94 3.03 2.85
N GLY A 63 14.07 1.74 3.20
CA GLY A 63 13.39 1.18 4.35
C GLY A 63 13.79 1.83 5.68
N THR A 64 15.03 2.29 5.79
CA THR A 64 15.51 3.05 6.96
C THR A 64 14.90 4.44 6.99
N GLU A 65 14.75 5.11 5.84
CA GLU A 65 14.05 6.40 5.76
C GLU A 65 12.59 6.26 6.14
N GLU A 66 11.92 5.16 5.75
CA GLU A 66 10.52 4.90 6.15
C GLU A 66 10.35 4.76 7.68
N ILE A 67 11.38 4.32 8.42
CA ILE A 67 11.35 4.37 9.89
C ILE A 67 11.19 5.82 10.38
N ALA A 68 11.87 6.76 9.73
CA ALA A 68 11.76 8.18 10.08
C ALA A 68 10.37 8.76 9.71
N HIS A 69 9.76 8.33 8.61
CA HIS A 69 8.40 8.72 8.24
C HIS A 69 7.37 8.18 9.25
N VAL A 70 7.51 6.92 9.68
CA VAL A 70 6.70 6.34 10.77
C VAL A 70 6.82 7.17 12.04
N GLU A 71 8.04 7.57 12.42
CA GLU A 71 8.29 8.41 13.60
C GLU A 71 7.63 9.80 13.48
N MET A 72 7.73 10.42 12.30
CA MET A 72 7.12 11.73 12.03
C MET A 72 5.60 11.69 12.11
N ILE A 73 4.95 10.74 11.45
CA ILE A 73 3.49 10.60 11.47
C ILE A 73 3.01 10.25 12.87
N SER A 74 3.67 9.32 13.56
CA SER A 74 3.34 8.97 14.93
C SER A 74 3.44 10.17 15.88
N THR A 75 4.48 10.99 15.72
CA THR A 75 4.65 12.23 16.48
C THR A 75 3.55 13.25 16.17
N MET A 76 3.18 13.40 14.90
CA MET A 76 2.08 14.29 14.49
C MET A 76 0.76 13.85 15.12
N ILE A 77 0.44 12.55 15.05
CA ILE A 77 -0.76 11.97 15.66
C ILE A 77 -0.79 12.25 17.17
N ALA A 78 0.30 11.96 17.88
CA ALA A 78 0.39 12.21 19.31
C ALA A 78 0.15 13.69 19.66
N ARG A 79 0.73 14.62 18.91
CA ARG A 79 0.53 16.07 19.09
C ARG A 79 -0.87 16.54 18.76
N LEU A 80 -1.52 15.94 17.78
CA LEU A 80 -2.92 16.24 17.44
C LEU A 80 -3.90 15.76 18.52
N LEU A 81 -3.51 14.75 19.29
CA LEU A 81 -4.27 14.23 20.43
C LEU A 81 -3.91 14.91 21.77
N GLU A 82 -2.81 15.68 21.83
CA GLU A 82 -2.34 16.35 23.04
C GLU A 82 -3.35 17.38 23.54
N GLY A 83 -3.81 17.21 24.78
CA GLY A 83 -4.81 18.09 25.38
C GLY A 83 -6.21 18.00 24.73
N ALA A 84 -6.42 17.06 23.82
CA ALA A 84 -7.75 16.79 23.28
C ALA A 84 -8.63 16.28 24.44
N PRO A 85 -9.79 16.92 24.69
CA PRO A 85 -10.60 16.55 25.84
C PRO A 85 -11.17 15.15 25.62
N ILE A 86 -10.87 14.24 26.53
CA ILE A 86 -11.56 12.94 26.64
C ILE A 86 -13.09 13.14 26.73
N TYR A 87 -13.50 14.34 27.16
CA TYR A 87 -14.90 14.77 27.30
C TYR A 87 -15.44 15.52 26.06
N ALA A 88 -14.69 15.68 24.96
CA ALA A 88 -15.20 16.32 23.75
C ALA A 88 -16.40 15.57 23.16
N GLU A 89 -16.48 14.25 23.44
CA GLU A 89 -17.68 13.48 23.18
C GLU A 89 -18.91 14.09 23.90
N ALA A 90 -18.79 14.47 25.17
CA ALA A 90 -19.92 14.99 25.95
C ALA A 90 -20.49 16.30 25.40
N ASP A 91 -19.68 17.16 24.80
CA ASP A 91 -20.16 18.41 24.20
C ASP A 91 -20.69 18.23 22.78
N ALA A 92 -20.16 17.28 22.03
CA ALA A 92 -20.69 16.85 20.75
C ALA A 92 -22.02 16.10 20.89
N TYR A 93 -22.18 15.25 21.93
CA TYR A 93 -23.43 14.58 22.30
C TYR A 93 -24.56 15.53 22.66
N LYS A 94 -24.26 16.74 23.14
CA LYS A 94 -25.27 17.78 23.46
C LYS A 94 -25.90 18.38 22.23
N SER A 95 -25.21 18.37 21.08
CA SER A 95 -25.69 18.99 19.83
C SER A 95 -26.36 18.00 18.87
N ASP A 96 -25.80 16.82 18.68
CA ASP A 96 -26.35 15.72 17.87
C ASP A 96 -25.62 14.40 18.18
N PRO A 97 -26.26 13.45 18.87
CA PRO A 97 -25.62 12.18 19.26
C PRO A 97 -25.19 11.31 18.06
N ALA A 98 -25.92 11.35 16.96
CA ALA A 98 -25.58 10.57 15.76
C ALA A 98 -24.39 11.21 15.02
N LEU A 99 -24.39 12.54 14.91
CA LEU A 99 -23.28 13.30 14.34
C LEU A 99 -22.02 13.15 15.22
N ALA A 100 -22.17 13.16 16.52
CA ALA A 100 -21.08 12.94 17.48
C ALA A 100 -20.45 11.56 17.34
N ALA A 101 -21.25 10.51 17.19
CA ALA A 101 -20.76 9.15 16.98
C ALA A 101 -19.97 9.00 15.66
N VAL A 102 -20.42 9.71 14.60
CA VAL A 102 -19.77 9.66 13.28
C VAL A 102 -18.60 10.65 13.16
N MET A 103 -18.72 11.83 13.81
CA MET A 103 -17.79 12.95 13.65
C MET A 103 -16.91 13.19 14.88
N GLY A 104 -17.13 12.47 15.97
CA GLY A 104 -16.42 12.63 17.25
C GLY A 104 -14.90 12.47 17.20
N GLY A 105 -14.40 12.05 16.06
CA GLY A 105 -13.00 12.14 15.65
C GLY A 105 -12.05 11.19 16.36
N MET A 106 -12.44 10.69 17.53
CA MET A 106 -11.60 9.81 18.34
C MET A 106 -12.02 8.35 18.10
N ASP A 107 -11.04 7.51 17.77
CA ASP A 107 -11.22 6.07 17.87
C ASP A 107 -11.18 5.68 19.35
N PRO A 108 -12.19 4.97 19.90
CA PRO A 108 -12.16 4.48 21.26
C PRO A 108 -10.89 3.68 21.59
N GLU A 109 -10.33 2.99 20.62
CA GLU A 109 -9.07 2.26 20.76
C GLU A 109 -7.89 3.20 21.08
N HIS A 110 -7.83 4.40 20.50
CA HIS A 110 -6.82 5.40 20.83
C HIS A 110 -6.85 5.77 22.32
N ALA A 111 -8.05 5.93 22.90
CA ALA A 111 -8.19 6.30 24.31
C ALA A 111 -7.99 5.12 25.25
N ILE A 112 -8.62 3.98 24.97
CA ILE A 112 -8.69 2.82 25.88
C ILE A 112 -7.43 1.97 25.79
N VAL A 113 -6.95 1.68 24.58
CA VAL A 113 -5.83 0.77 24.37
C VAL A 113 -4.51 1.52 24.28
N HIS A 114 -4.48 2.65 23.58
CA HIS A 114 -3.25 3.37 23.27
C HIS A 114 -3.05 4.67 24.06
N GLY A 115 -3.97 5.00 25.01
CA GLY A 115 -3.80 6.15 25.90
C GLY A 115 -3.64 7.49 25.15
N MET A 116 -4.36 7.71 24.06
CA MET A 116 -4.29 8.92 23.23
C MET A 116 -2.94 9.09 22.49
N THR A 117 -2.35 7.99 22.05
CA THR A 117 -1.12 8.00 21.24
C THR A 117 -1.35 7.35 19.87
N ALA A 118 -0.34 7.46 18.98
CA ALA A 118 -0.36 6.74 17.72
C ALA A 118 -0.38 5.22 17.93
N SER A 119 -1.04 4.51 17.04
CA SER A 119 -1.13 3.05 17.05
C SER A 119 -0.84 2.48 15.66
N LEU A 120 -0.49 1.20 15.58
CA LEU A 120 -0.30 0.51 14.31
C LEU A 120 -1.63 0.00 13.74
N ASN A 121 -2.61 0.91 13.63
CA ASN A 121 -3.96 0.64 13.16
C ASN A 121 -4.29 1.57 11.99
N ASN A 122 -5.28 1.18 11.20
CA ASN A 122 -5.93 2.08 10.27
C ASN A 122 -6.98 2.98 10.98
N PRO A 123 -7.62 3.94 10.30
CA PRO A 123 -8.64 4.83 10.90
C PRO A 123 -9.85 4.13 11.50
N ASN A 124 -10.11 2.90 11.14
CA ASN A 124 -11.24 2.11 11.63
C ASN A 124 -10.87 1.17 12.80
N GLY A 125 -9.65 1.31 13.33
CA GLY A 125 -9.16 0.49 14.44
C GLY A 125 -8.66 -0.90 14.02
N ALA A 126 -8.66 -1.24 12.72
CA ALA A 126 -8.11 -2.51 12.27
C ALA A 126 -6.58 -2.48 12.34
N ALA A 127 -6.01 -3.43 13.08
CA ALA A 127 -4.56 -3.54 13.26
C ALA A 127 -3.84 -3.76 11.93
N TRP A 128 -2.65 -3.17 11.82
CA TRP A 128 -1.75 -3.42 10.69
C TRP A 128 -1.49 -4.93 10.54
N ASN A 129 -1.52 -5.40 9.30
CA ASN A 129 -1.35 -6.81 8.97
C ASN A 129 -0.03 -7.03 8.24
N ALA A 130 0.78 -7.96 8.73
CA ALA A 130 2.04 -8.32 8.08
C ALA A 130 1.87 -8.83 6.64
N GLY A 131 0.68 -9.31 6.27
CA GLY A 131 0.31 -9.66 4.88
C GLY A 131 0.29 -8.47 3.91
N TYR A 132 0.33 -7.23 4.39
CA TYR A 132 0.49 -6.04 3.54
C TYR A 132 1.92 -5.88 3.04
N ALA A 133 2.91 -6.37 3.78
CA ALA A 133 4.31 -6.32 3.38
C ALA A 133 4.61 -7.38 2.33
N THR A 134 5.31 -6.99 1.28
CA THR A 134 5.69 -7.88 0.18
C THR A 134 7.20 -8.04 0.13
N SER A 135 7.65 -9.30 0.07
CA SER A 135 9.04 -9.67 -0.21
C SER A 135 9.01 -11.01 -0.94
N SER A 136 8.99 -10.95 -2.27
CA SER A 136 8.78 -12.14 -3.12
C SER A 136 10.06 -12.96 -3.36
N GLY A 137 11.22 -12.38 -3.08
CA GLY A 137 12.51 -12.94 -3.46
C GLY A 137 12.88 -12.75 -4.93
N ASN A 138 12.03 -12.06 -5.71
CA ASN A 138 12.29 -11.68 -7.09
C ASN A 138 12.38 -10.15 -7.18
N LEU A 139 13.56 -9.62 -7.47
CA LEU A 139 13.81 -8.18 -7.46
C LEU A 139 12.94 -7.41 -8.47
N VAL A 140 12.62 -7.97 -9.65
CA VAL A 140 11.74 -7.29 -10.61
C VAL A 140 10.34 -7.16 -10.08
N ALA A 141 9.80 -8.23 -9.51
CA ALA A 141 8.47 -8.23 -8.89
C ALA A 141 8.42 -7.27 -7.68
N ASP A 142 9.45 -7.30 -6.84
CA ASP A 142 9.55 -6.46 -5.65
C ASP A 142 9.64 -4.96 -6.04
N MET A 143 10.45 -4.57 -7.04
CA MET A 143 10.51 -3.18 -7.51
C MET A 143 9.19 -2.70 -8.09
N ARG A 144 8.45 -3.55 -8.81
CA ARG A 144 7.08 -3.21 -9.30
C ARG A 144 6.11 -2.98 -8.17
N PHE A 145 6.12 -3.85 -7.16
CA PHE A 145 5.32 -3.65 -5.95
C PHE A 145 5.68 -2.31 -5.27
N ASN A 146 6.98 -2.01 -5.13
CA ASN A 146 7.45 -0.78 -4.51
C ASN A 146 6.97 0.46 -5.27
N VAL A 147 7.02 0.47 -6.61
CA VAL A 147 6.46 1.56 -7.43
C VAL A 147 4.96 1.74 -7.20
N VAL A 148 4.19 0.64 -7.13
CA VAL A 148 2.74 0.69 -6.83
C VAL A 148 2.51 1.24 -5.43
N ARG A 149 3.24 0.72 -4.43
CA ARG A 149 3.12 1.17 -3.04
C ARG A 149 3.38 2.67 -2.91
N GLU A 150 4.46 3.18 -3.52
CA GLU A 150 4.77 4.61 -3.52
C GLU A 150 3.68 5.45 -4.21
N SER A 151 3.11 4.92 -5.29
CA SER A 151 2.01 5.59 -5.99
C SER A 151 0.77 5.73 -5.09
N GLU A 152 0.39 4.67 -4.39
CA GLU A 152 -0.76 4.66 -3.47
C GLU A 152 -0.50 5.51 -2.22
N ALA A 153 0.71 5.48 -1.66
CA ALA A 153 1.10 6.34 -0.55
C ALA A 153 0.97 7.82 -0.92
N ARG A 154 1.49 8.23 -2.07
CA ARG A 154 1.36 9.60 -2.59
C ARG A 154 -0.09 10.03 -2.77
N LEU A 155 -0.95 9.14 -3.30
CA LEU A 155 -2.38 9.42 -3.43
C LEU A 155 -3.03 9.66 -2.06
N GLN A 156 -2.72 8.84 -1.06
CA GLN A 156 -3.24 8.99 0.29
C GLN A 156 -2.76 10.29 0.94
N VAL A 157 -1.46 10.56 0.91
CA VAL A 157 -0.87 11.78 1.49
C VAL A 157 -1.43 13.03 0.81
N SER A 158 -1.63 13.02 -0.52
CA SER A 158 -2.24 14.13 -1.24
C SER A 158 -3.69 14.38 -0.80
N ARG A 159 -4.47 13.30 -0.61
CA ARG A 159 -5.85 13.41 -0.10
C ARG A 159 -5.89 13.97 1.32
N LEU A 160 -5.01 13.50 2.20
CA LEU A 160 -4.87 14.02 3.57
C LEU A 160 -4.52 15.51 3.58
N TYR A 161 -3.65 15.95 2.66
CA TYR A 161 -3.32 17.37 2.50
C TYR A 161 -4.55 18.23 2.24
N TYR A 162 -5.48 17.78 1.40
CA TYR A 162 -6.72 18.51 1.13
C TYR A 162 -7.78 18.37 2.23
N MET A 163 -7.64 17.43 3.16
CA MET A 163 -8.55 17.24 4.29
C MET A 163 -8.28 18.16 5.48
N THR A 164 -7.20 18.94 5.45
CA THR A 164 -6.83 19.85 6.53
C THR A 164 -6.50 21.24 6.01
N ARG A 165 -6.62 22.25 6.87
CA ARG A 165 -6.14 23.62 6.64
C ARG A 165 -5.04 24.03 7.64
N ASP A 166 -4.68 23.14 8.54
CA ASP A 166 -3.59 23.32 9.49
C ASP A 166 -2.25 23.36 8.72
N GLU A 167 -1.54 24.48 8.83
CA GLU A 167 -0.32 24.71 8.04
C GLU A 167 0.83 23.82 8.51
N GLY A 168 0.90 23.49 9.80
CA GLY A 168 1.91 22.58 10.33
C GLY A 168 1.75 21.16 9.80
N ILE A 169 0.50 20.68 9.72
CA ILE A 169 0.20 19.36 9.12
C ILE A 169 0.52 19.38 7.62
N ARG A 170 0.07 20.41 6.90
CA ARG A 170 0.32 20.56 5.47
C ARG A 170 1.81 20.60 5.14
N ASP A 171 2.61 21.26 5.96
CA ASP A 171 4.05 21.37 5.76
C ASP A 171 4.71 19.99 5.87
N MET A 172 4.37 19.19 6.88
CA MET A 172 4.83 17.80 6.99
C MET A 172 4.40 16.96 5.80
N LEU A 173 3.13 17.05 5.38
CA LEU A 173 2.61 16.27 4.25
C LEU A 173 3.26 16.65 2.91
N LYS A 174 3.63 17.94 2.70
CA LYS A 174 4.44 18.35 1.54
C LYS A 174 5.81 17.71 1.54
N PHE A 175 6.45 17.63 2.71
CA PHE A 175 7.73 16.96 2.83
C PHE A 175 7.62 15.48 2.48
N LEU A 176 6.65 14.77 3.06
CA LEU A 176 6.39 13.35 2.73
C LEU A 176 6.14 13.17 1.22
N LEU A 177 5.25 13.96 0.61
CA LEU A 177 5.02 13.92 -0.85
C LEU A 177 6.31 14.07 -1.67
N ALA A 178 7.24 14.91 -1.22
CA ALA A 178 8.51 15.08 -1.90
C ALA A 178 9.41 13.85 -1.75
N ARG A 179 9.43 13.21 -0.58
CA ARG A 179 10.20 11.99 -0.34
C ARG A 179 9.62 10.80 -1.10
N GLU A 180 8.31 10.60 -1.05
CA GLU A 180 7.60 9.61 -1.85
C GLU A 180 7.86 9.77 -3.36
N THR A 181 8.05 11.02 -3.85
CA THR A 181 8.47 11.26 -5.24
C THR A 181 9.85 10.65 -5.51
N GLN A 182 10.79 10.87 -4.61
CA GLN A 182 12.14 10.32 -4.75
C GLN A 182 12.12 8.79 -4.70
N HIS A 183 11.42 8.20 -3.73
CA HIS A 183 11.29 6.76 -3.58
C HIS A 183 10.68 6.12 -4.85
N GLN A 184 9.57 6.68 -5.34
CA GLN A 184 8.92 6.19 -6.55
C GLN A 184 9.86 6.22 -7.76
N LEU A 185 10.54 7.35 -8.00
CA LEU A 185 11.43 7.51 -9.15
C LEU A 185 12.64 6.57 -9.09
N GLN A 186 13.23 6.37 -7.91
CA GLN A 186 14.37 5.46 -7.78
C GLN A 186 13.96 3.99 -7.96
N PHE A 187 12.77 3.58 -7.46
CA PHE A 187 12.26 2.23 -7.71
C PHE A 187 11.89 2.02 -9.18
N MET A 188 11.31 3.02 -9.86
CA MET A 188 11.08 2.96 -11.31
C MET A 188 12.39 2.79 -12.09
N LYS A 189 13.45 3.49 -11.68
CA LYS A 189 14.76 3.35 -12.33
C LYS A 189 15.39 1.98 -12.08
N ALA A 190 15.29 1.46 -10.86
CA ALA A 190 15.74 0.12 -10.53
C ALA A 190 14.95 -0.95 -11.29
N GLN A 191 13.64 -0.79 -11.41
CA GLN A 191 12.76 -1.65 -12.20
C GLN A 191 13.21 -1.69 -13.67
N GLU A 192 13.43 -0.53 -14.30
CA GLU A 192 13.88 -0.43 -15.69
C GLU A 192 15.18 -1.21 -15.91
N GLU A 193 16.20 -0.98 -15.08
CA GLU A 193 17.48 -1.68 -15.17
C GLU A 193 17.37 -3.20 -14.99
N LEU A 194 16.50 -3.64 -14.09
CA LEU A 194 16.27 -5.06 -13.84
C LEU A 194 15.48 -5.73 -14.97
N GLU A 195 14.50 -5.04 -15.55
CA GLU A 195 13.75 -5.51 -16.71
C GLU A 195 14.65 -5.63 -17.95
N ASP A 196 15.57 -4.68 -18.17
CA ASP A 196 16.55 -4.76 -19.24
C ASP A 196 17.47 -6.00 -19.10
N LYS A 197 17.75 -6.41 -17.87
CA LYS A 197 18.64 -7.54 -17.58
C LYS A 197 17.94 -8.89 -17.56
N TYR A 198 16.73 -8.96 -16.99
CA TYR A 198 16.03 -10.21 -16.68
C TYR A 198 14.73 -10.40 -17.47
N GLY A 199 14.35 -9.44 -18.28
CA GLY A 199 13.10 -9.42 -19.04
C GLY A 199 11.93 -8.78 -18.29
N VAL A 200 10.92 -8.40 -19.06
CA VAL A 200 9.75 -7.65 -18.57
C VAL A 200 8.65 -8.56 -18.03
N VAL A 201 8.66 -9.85 -18.31
CA VAL A 201 7.70 -10.81 -17.77
C VAL A 201 8.33 -11.53 -16.58
N VAL A 202 7.57 -11.67 -15.50
CA VAL A 202 8.07 -12.25 -14.23
C VAL A 202 7.28 -13.51 -13.89
N PRO A 203 7.98 -14.60 -13.56
CA PRO A 203 9.43 -14.79 -13.67
C PRO A 203 9.89 -14.75 -15.12
N GLY A 204 11.16 -14.43 -15.36
CA GLY A 204 11.76 -14.37 -16.68
C GLY A 204 11.53 -15.61 -17.53
N ASP A 205 12.14 -15.98 -18.48
CA ASP A 205 11.90 -17.04 -19.47
C ASP A 205 11.10 -18.27 -18.96
N MET A 206 9.79 -18.27 -19.23
CA MET A 206 8.85 -19.33 -18.84
C MET A 206 8.29 -20.07 -20.08
N LYS A 207 8.88 -19.89 -21.23
CA LYS A 207 8.38 -20.43 -22.52
C LYS A 207 8.20 -21.96 -22.51
N ASP A 208 9.00 -22.68 -21.72
CA ASP A 208 8.92 -24.12 -21.62
C ASP A 208 7.75 -24.66 -20.77
N ILE A 209 7.17 -23.81 -19.92
CA ILE A 209 6.05 -24.19 -19.03
C ILE A 209 4.78 -23.38 -19.28
N GLU A 210 4.82 -22.48 -20.25
CA GLU A 210 3.73 -21.60 -20.63
C GLU A 210 3.11 -22.03 -21.95
N HIS A 211 1.79 -22.00 -22.05
CA HIS A 211 1.11 -22.16 -23.32
C HIS A 211 1.23 -20.90 -24.17
N THR A 212 2.38 -20.68 -24.79
CA THR A 212 2.76 -19.46 -25.50
C THR A 212 1.74 -18.98 -26.55
N LYS A 213 0.94 -19.91 -27.11
CA LYS A 213 -0.14 -19.55 -28.05
C LYS A 213 -1.24 -18.67 -27.44
N PHE A 214 -1.28 -18.55 -26.12
CA PHE A 214 -2.25 -17.70 -25.40
C PHE A 214 -1.63 -16.47 -24.77
N SER A 215 -0.31 -16.38 -24.69
CA SER A 215 0.38 -15.36 -23.89
C SER A 215 0.09 -13.92 -24.36
N HIS A 216 -0.17 -13.72 -25.67
CA HIS A 216 -0.41 -12.40 -26.24
C HIS A 216 -1.81 -12.30 -26.89
N VAL A 217 -2.73 -13.17 -26.50
CA VAL A 217 -4.10 -13.17 -27.02
C VAL A 217 -5.01 -12.39 -26.09
N LEU A 218 -5.56 -11.28 -26.60
CA LEU A 218 -6.60 -10.52 -25.92
C LEU A 218 -7.93 -11.26 -26.13
N MET A 219 -8.42 -11.92 -25.10
CA MET A 219 -9.70 -12.62 -25.13
C MET A 219 -10.82 -11.65 -24.75
N ASN A 220 -11.81 -11.47 -25.63
CA ASN A 220 -12.95 -10.60 -25.37
C ASN A 220 -14.11 -11.38 -24.70
N PHE A 221 -14.43 -11.01 -23.47
CA PHE A 221 -15.58 -11.55 -22.72
C PHE A 221 -16.69 -10.50 -22.53
N SER A 222 -16.66 -9.40 -23.26
CA SER A 222 -17.61 -8.29 -23.14
C SER A 222 -17.96 -7.68 -24.49
N ASP A 223 -19.07 -6.95 -24.56
CA ASP A 223 -19.52 -6.23 -25.77
C ASP A 223 -18.86 -4.85 -25.93
N GLY A 224 -17.84 -4.53 -25.13
CA GLY A 224 -17.20 -3.22 -25.13
C GLY A 224 -16.19 -3.04 -26.26
N ASP A 225 -16.31 -1.93 -27.02
CA ASP A 225 -15.39 -1.59 -28.13
C ASP A 225 -13.94 -1.41 -27.69
N GLY A 226 -13.69 -1.06 -26.42
CA GLY A 226 -12.35 -0.90 -25.83
C GLY A 226 -11.54 -2.19 -25.70
N SER A 227 -12.18 -3.36 -25.83
CA SER A 227 -11.51 -4.67 -25.71
C SER A 227 -10.43 -4.93 -26.76
N ARG A 228 -10.46 -4.20 -27.88
CA ARG A 228 -9.46 -4.28 -28.95
C ARG A 228 -8.36 -3.21 -28.85
N ALA A 229 -8.27 -2.49 -27.75
CA ALA A 229 -7.41 -1.30 -27.61
C ALA A 229 -5.93 -1.54 -27.93
N PHE A 230 -5.42 -2.76 -27.73
CA PHE A 230 -4.02 -3.12 -27.96
C PHE A 230 -3.80 -4.06 -29.15
N GLU A 231 -4.86 -4.43 -29.90
CA GLU A 231 -4.76 -5.35 -31.03
C GLU A 231 -3.70 -4.88 -32.04
N GLY A 232 -2.80 -5.76 -32.41
CA GLY A 232 -1.73 -5.51 -33.37
C GLY A 232 -0.57 -4.64 -32.86
N GLN A 233 -0.67 -4.10 -31.64
CA GLN A 233 0.42 -3.37 -31.00
C GLN A 233 1.48 -4.36 -30.48
N VAL A 234 2.73 -3.89 -30.40
CA VAL A 234 3.84 -4.66 -29.85
C VAL A 234 3.88 -4.52 -28.34
N ALA A 235 3.85 -5.64 -27.62
CA ALA A 235 4.04 -5.68 -26.17
C ALA A 235 5.50 -5.35 -25.81
N LYS A 236 5.75 -5.06 -24.54
CA LYS A 236 7.08 -4.66 -24.06
C LYS A 236 8.14 -5.76 -24.21
N ASP A 237 7.74 -7.02 -24.32
CA ASP A 237 8.61 -8.18 -24.61
C ASP A 237 8.89 -8.41 -26.10
N GLY A 238 8.32 -7.57 -26.98
CA GLY A 238 8.56 -7.59 -28.42
C GLY A 238 7.55 -8.40 -29.25
N GLU A 239 6.64 -9.13 -28.60
CA GLU A 239 5.60 -9.89 -29.28
C GLU A 239 4.37 -9.01 -29.57
N LYS A 240 3.57 -9.39 -30.58
CA LYS A 240 2.35 -8.66 -30.93
C LYS A 240 1.12 -9.20 -30.20
N PHE A 241 0.29 -8.28 -29.68
CA PHE A 241 -1.03 -8.64 -29.21
C PHE A 241 -1.93 -9.04 -30.38
N THR A 242 -2.56 -10.20 -30.26
CA THR A 242 -3.63 -10.68 -31.13
C THR A 242 -4.96 -10.61 -30.39
N TYR A 243 -6.07 -10.75 -31.12
CA TYR A 243 -7.41 -10.62 -30.57
C TYR A 243 -8.23 -11.87 -30.90
N GLN A 244 -8.99 -12.32 -29.93
CA GLN A 244 -9.97 -13.40 -30.09
C GLN A 244 -11.34 -12.93 -29.59
N GLU A 245 -12.28 -12.82 -30.51
CA GLU A 245 -13.68 -12.56 -30.20
C GLU A 245 -14.36 -13.87 -29.80
N ASP A 246 -15.30 -13.79 -28.87
CA ASP A 246 -16.10 -14.91 -28.37
C ASP A 246 -15.23 -16.17 -28.08
N PRO A 247 -14.28 -16.08 -27.13
CA PRO A 247 -13.40 -17.20 -26.84
C PRO A 247 -14.21 -18.40 -26.31
N GLU A 248 -14.12 -19.52 -27.01
CA GLU A 248 -14.79 -20.74 -26.63
C GLU A 248 -14.19 -21.33 -25.34
N ALA A 249 -15.05 -21.92 -24.52
CA ALA A 249 -14.61 -22.68 -23.36
C ALA A 249 -13.87 -23.95 -23.83
N MET A 250 -12.59 -24.04 -23.50
CA MET A 250 -11.72 -25.16 -23.91
C MET A 250 -11.75 -26.35 -22.94
N GLY A 251 -12.39 -26.19 -21.78
CA GLY A 251 -12.57 -27.23 -20.78
C GLY A 251 -13.87 -28.01 -21.00
N GLY A 252 -13.88 -29.31 -20.66
CA GLY A 252 -15.11 -30.10 -20.61
C GLY A 252 -15.98 -29.71 -19.39
N VAL A 253 -17.19 -30.26 -19.34
CA VAL A 253 -18.05 -30.13 -18.14
C VAL A 253 -17.39 -30.88 -16.98
N PRO A 254 -17.09 -30.24 -15.86
CA PRO A 254 -16.44 -30.89 -14.74
C PRO A 254 -17.39 -31.90 -14.10
N THR A 255 -16.90 -33.11 -13.84
CA THR A 255 -17.61 -34.14 -13.07
C THR A 255 -16.96 -34.26 -11.70
N PHE A 256 -17.77 -34.28 -10.65
CA PHE A 256 -17.31 -34.42 -9.28
C PHE A 256 -17.66 -35.80 -8.72
N LYS A 257 -16.80 -36.35 -7.90
CA LYS A 257 -17.17 -37.47 -7.04
C LYS A 257 -18.02 -36.93 -5.90
N PRO A 258 -19.02 -37.73 -5.43
CA PRO A 258 -19.74 -37.34 -4.23
C PRO A 258 -18.77 -37.02 -3.08
N ALA A 259 -19.08 -35.99 -2.30
CA ALA A 259 -18.36 -35.71 -1.07
C ALA A 259 -18.50 -36.82 -0.06
N ASP A 260 -17.55 -36.97 0.86
CA ASP A 260 -17.67 -37.93 1.96
C ASP A 260 -18.92 -37.61 2.80
N PRO A 261 -19.87 -38.57 2.98
CA PRO A 261 -21.10 -38.32 3.73
C PRO A 261 -20.90 -37.88 5.17
N HIS A 262 -19.72 -38.15 5.76
CA HIS A 262 -19.36 -37.70 7.11
C HIS A 262 -18.95 -36.21 7.18
N LEU A 263 -18.59 -35.64 6.03
CA LEU A 263 -18.19 -34.23 5.94
C LEU A 263 -19.31 -33.32 5.41
N HIS A 264 -20.29 -33.91 4.69
CA HIS A 264 -21.40 -33.17 4.06
C HIS A 264 -22.71 -33.89 4.28
N ASN A 265 -23.72 -33.19 4.78
CA ASN A 265 -25.06 -33.73 5.04
C ASN A 265 -26.05 -33.53 3.87
N ASP A 266 -25.67 -32.84 2.84
CA ASP A 266 -26.49 -32.45 1.69
C ASP A 266 -26.34 -33.46 0.53
N GLN A 267 -26.59 -34.72 0.82
CA GLN A 267 -26.60 -35.76 -0.17
C GLN A 267 -27.92 -35.75 -0.97
N GLY A 268 -28.22 -34.63 -1.64
CA GLY A 268 -29.37 -34.49 -2.51
C GLY A 268 -29.26 -35.27 -3.82
#